data_e72e3076af6b0d5dc868336e3725f44e
#
_entry.id   e72e3076af6b0d5dc868336e3725f44e
#
_cell.length_a   1.000
_cell.length_b   1.000
_cell.length_c   1.000
_cell.angle_alpha   90.00
_cell.angle_beta   90.00
_cell.angle_gamma   90.00
#
_symmetry.space_group_name_H-M   'P 1'
#
loop_
_entity.id
_entity.type
_entity.pdbx_description
1 polymer ?
#
loop_
_entity_poly.entity_id
_entity_poly.type
_entity_poly.pdbx_seq_one_letter_code
_entity_poly.pdbx_strand_id
1 'polypeptide(L)'
;MSIHIAAQQGEIADKILLPGDPLRAKFIAENFLEDAVCFNEVRNMFGYTGTYKGHRVSVMGTGMGMPSISIYARELIVDYGVKKLIRVGTAGSLNEDVHVRELVLAQAAATNSNIVRNDWPQYDFPQIASFDLLDKAYHIAKNLGMTTHVGNVLSSDVFYSNYFEKNIELGKWGVKAVEMEAAALYYLAAQHHVDALAIMTISDSLVNPDEDTTAEERQNTFTDMMKVGLETLIAK
;
A
#
# COMPACT_ATOMS: atom_id res chain seq x y z
N MET A 1 6.72 12.19 20.41
CA MET A 1 7.71 12.65 19.40
C MET A 1 8.17 11.41 18.68
N SER A 2 7.96 11.35 17.38
CA SER A 2 8.36 10.21 16.53
C SER A 2 9.88 10.04 16.54
N ILE A 3 10.35 8.80 16.42
CA ILE A 3 11.78 8.47 16.37
C ILE A 3 12.27 8.37 14.93
N HIS A 4 11.38 7.97 14.01
CA HIS A 4 11.74 7.67 12.63
C HIS A 4 11.25 8.74 11.64
N ILE A 5 10.43 9.69 12.10
CA ILE A 5 9.90 10.79 11.29
C ILE A 5 10.28 12.11 11.95
N ALA A 6 11.00 12.98 11.22
CA ALA A 6 11.53 14.25 11.74
C ALA A 6 10.57 15.44 11.58
N ALA A 7 9.37 15.22 11.04
CA ALA A 7 8.37 16.26 10.82
C ALA A 7 7.93 16.92 12.13
N GLN A 8 7.55 18.20 12.03
CA GLN A 8 6.86 18.91 13.11
C GLN A 8 5.34 18.74 13.02
N GLN A 9 4.65 19.08 14.11
CA GLN A 9 3.19 19.04 14.13
C GLN A 9 2.61 19.97 13.05
N GLY A 10 1.68 19.42 12.26
CA GLY A 10 1.05 20.16 11.18
C GLY A 10 1.80 20.09 9.83
N GLU A 11 3.01 19.55 9.74
CA GLU A 11 3.72 19.38 8.46
C GLU A 11 3.16 18.24 7.63
N ILE A 12 2.60 17.21 8.24
CA ILE A 12 1.99 16.06 7.56
C ILE A 12 0.49 16.27 7.40
N ALA A 13 -0.05 15.95 6.23
CA ALA A 13 -1.50 15.99 5.97
C ALA A 13 -2.24 14.86 6.70
N ASP A 14 -3.55 15.03 6.89
CA ASP A 14 -4.43 14.01 7.48
C ASP A 14 -4.68 12.80 6.57
N LYS A 15 -4.21 12.87 5.32
CA LYS A 15 -4.31 11.82 4.29
C LYS A 15 -2.96 11.63 3.60
N ILE A 16 -2.57 10.36 3.42
CA ILE A 16 -1.23 10.02 2.96
C ILE A 16 -1.20 8.84 2.00
N LEU A 17 -0.35 8.94 0.99
CA LEU A 17 0.03 7.83 0.12
C LEU A 17 1.30 7.15 0.65
N LEU A 18 1.33 5.83 0.67
CA LEU A 18 2.39 5.02 1.25
C LEU A 18 2.98 4.03 0.23
N PRO A 19 3.92 4.46 -0.64
CA PRO A 19 4.75 3.53 -1.39
C PRO A 19 5.75 2.81 -0.45
N GLY A 20 6.17 1.59 -0.79
CA GLY A 20 7.26 0.91 -0.09
C GLY A 20 8.61 1.59 -0.33
N ASP A 21 8.87 1.95 -1.60
CA ASP A 21 10.11 2.58 -2.05
C ASP A 21 10.12 4.09 -1.77
N PRO A 22 11.11 4.63 -1.02
CA PRO A 22 11.23 6.06 -0.76
C PRO A 22 11.52 6.89 -2.02
N LEU A 23 12.18 6.33 -3.04
CA LEU A 23 12.35 7.02 -4.32
C LEU A 23 11.04 7.13 -5.10
N ARG A 24 10.13 6.16 -4.96
CA ARG A 24 8.76 6.29 -5.47
C ARG A 24 8.00 7.40 -4.74
N ALA A 25 8.19 7.56 -3.42
CA ALA A 25 7.60 8.69 -2.69
C ALA A 25 8.08 10.02 -3.24
N LYS A 26 9.38 10.15 -3.52
CA LYS A 26 9.98 11.31 -4.17
C LYS A 26 9.40 11.54 -5.56
N PHE A 27 9.33 10.49 -6.39
CA PHE A 27 8.75 10.56 -7.73
C PHE A 27 7.29 11.06 -7.71
N ILE A 28 6.47 10.54 -6.79
CA ILE A 28 5.07 10.99 -6.63
C ILE A 28 5.03 12.47 -6.25
N ALA A 29 5.85 12.90 -5.30
CA ALA A 29 5.92 14.30 -4.87
C ALA A 29 6.29 15.23 -6.02
N GLU A 30 7.31 14.89 -6.81
CA GLU A 30 7.82 15.73 -7.89
C GLU A 30 6.92 15.78 -9.13
N ASN A 31 6.12 14.73 -9.39
CA ASN A 31 5.34 14.60 -10.61
C ASN A 31 3.83 14.85 -10.44
N PHE A 32 3.32 14.74 -9.20
CA PHE A 32 1.88 14.82 -8.94
C PHE A 32 1.50 15.90 -7.93
N LEU A 33 2.41 16.34 -7.04
CA LEU A 33 2.07 17.33 -6.03
C LEU A 33 2.62 18.73 -6.41
N GLU A 34 1.80 19.72 -6.22
CA GLU A 34 2.20 21.14 -6.29
C GLU A 34 2.82 21.54 -4.95
N ASP A 35 3.87 22.39 -4.99
CA ASP A 35 4.56 22.96 -3.81
C ASP A 35 4.98 21.87 -2.79
N ALA A 36 5.47 20.73 -3.26
CA ALA A 36 5.88 19.63 -2.41
C ALA A 36 7.11 19.97 -1.56
N VAL A 37 6.98 19.86 -0.24
CA VAL A 37 8.06 20.09 0.74
C VAL A 37 8.42 18.77 1.40
N CYS A 38 9.73 18.46 1.46
CA CYS A 38 10.23 17.28 2.16
C CYS A 38 10.16 17.52 3.68
N PHE A 39 9.44 16.65 4.39
CA PHE A 39 9.33 16.71 5.85
C PHE A 39 10.18 15.64 6.55
N ASN A 40 10.64 14.61 5.83
CA ASN A 40 11.44 13.53 6.41
C ASN A 40 12.51 13.00 5.45
N GLU A 41 13.73 12.86 5.98
CA GLU A 41 14.87 12.20 5.33
C GLU A 41 15.54 11.17 6.26
N VAL A 42 15.01 11.00 7.47
CA VAL A 42 15.56 10.05 8.45
C VAL A 42 15.58 8.66 7.85
N ARG A 43 16.76 8.00 7.89
CA ARG A 43 17.00 6.66 7.30
C ARG A 43 16.74 6.59 5.79
N ASN A 44 16.82 7.70 5.09
CA ASN A 44 16.44 7.87 3.67
C ASN A 44 14.96 7.51 3.39
N MET A 45 14.11 7.48 4.42
CA MET A 45 12.70 7.24 4.24
C MET A 45 12.01 8.57 3.93
N PHE A 46 12.11 8.97 2.66
CA PHE A 46 11.62 10.27 2.19
C PHE A 46 10.11 10.41 2.38
N GLY A 47 9.73 11.57 2.92
CA GLY A 47 8.34 11.97 3.08
C GLY A 47 8.12 13.42 2.64
N TYR A 48 7.03 13.66 1.92
CA TYR A 48 6.70 14.95 1.32
C TYR A 48 5.25 15.31 1.60
N THR A 49 4.99 16.61 1.76
CA THR A 49 3.63 17.18 1.79
C THR A 49 3.51 18.23 0.71
N GLY A 50 2.44 18.17 -0.06
CA GLY A 50 2.12 19.15 -1.10
C GLY A 50 0.62 19.23 -1.36
N THR A 51 0.25 19.77 -2.49
CA THR A 51 -1.14 19.95 -2.90
C THR A 51 -1.44 19.11 -4.14
N TYR A 52 -2.54 18.36 -4.12
CA TYR A 52 -3.06 17.63 -5.27
C TYR A 52 -4.48 18.12 -5.58
N LYS A 53 -4.69 18.75 -6.73
CA LYS A 53 -5.99 19.34 -7.14
C LYS A 53 -6.63 20.20 -6.03
N GLY A 54 -5.84 21.06 -5.40
CA GLY A 54 -6.30 21.95 -4.33
C GLY A 54 -6.48 21.28 -2.95
N HIS A 55 -6.15 20.00 -2.80
CA HIS A 55 -6.20 19.28 -1.53
C HIS A 55 -4.80 19.01 -1.00
N ARG A 56 -4.59 19.27 0.28
CA ARG A 56 -3.33 18.95 0.95
C ARG A 56 -3.20 17.43 1.12
N VAL A 57 -2.11 16.85 0.63
CA VAL A 57 -1.82 15.40 0.65
C VAL A 57 -0.35 15.19 1.02
N SER A 58 -0.07 14.12 1.74
CA SER A 58 1.30 13.67 1.99
C SER A 58 1.60 12.38 1.22
N VAL A 59 2.89 12.12 1.00
CA VAL A 59 3.41 10.86 0.50
C VAL A 59 4.68 10.51 1.25
N MET A 60 4.85 9.24 1.65
CA MET A 60 6.05 8.80 2.37
C MET A 60 6.37 7.35 2.08
N GLY A 61 7.65 7.03 1.95
CA GLY A 61 8.12 5.65 1.88
C GLY A 61 7.87 4.89 3.19
N THR A 62 7.69 3.59 3.10
CA THR A 62 7.47 2.72 4.27
C THR A 62 8.48 1.59 4.41
N GLY A 63 9.35 1.41 3.41
CA GLY A 63 10.23 0.24 3.29
C GLY A 63 9.45 -1.01 2.86
N MET A 64 10.09 -2.15 2.97
CA MET A 64 9.53 -3.46 2.65
C MET A 64 9.22 -4.25 3.93
N GLY A 65 8.08 -4.95 3.90
CA GLY A 65 7.67 -5.87 4.96
C GLY A 65 6.83 -5.23 6.06
N MET A 66 6.01 -6.07 6.67
CA MET A 66 5.08 -5.68 7.73
C MET A 66 5.75 -4.99 8.93
N PRO A 67 6.93 -5.42 9.41
CA PRO A 67 7.59 -4.70 10.50
C PRO A 67 7.96 -3.26 10.15
N SER A 68 8.40 -3.01 8.90
CA SER A 68 8.79 -1.66 8.47
C SER A 68 7.58 -0.74 8.38
N ILE A 69 6.54 -1.12 7.63
CA ILE A 69 5.33 -0.29 7.50
C ILE A 69 4.66 -0.06 8.86
N SER A 70 4.74 -1.02 9.78
CA SER A 70 4.15 -0.87 11.12
C SER A 70 4.77 0.27 11.91
N ILE A 71 6.08 0.49 11.79
CA ILE A 71 6.75 1.61 12.44
C ILE A 71 6.20 2.93 11.90
N TYR A 72 6.29 3.14 10.58
CA TYR A 72 5.93 4.41 9.96
C TYR A 72 4.43 4.70 10.03
N ALA A 73 3.58 3.71 9.74
CA ALA A 73 2.13 3.90 9.81
C ALA A 73 1.67 4.24 11.23
N ARG A 74 2.21 3.55 12.26
CA ARG A 74 1.87 3.86 13.65
C ARG A 74 2.29 5.28 14.03
N GLU A 75 3.50 5.71 13.69
CA GLU A 75 3.98 7.07 13.99
C GLU A 75 3.13 8.13 13.26
N LEU A 76 2.81 7.91 11.98
CA LEU A 76 1.94 8.79 11.20
C LEU A 76 0.55 8.93 11.85
N ILE A 77 -0.04 7.85 12.31
CA ILE A 77 -1.36 7.86 12.95
C ILE A 77 -1.30 8.50 14.33
N VAL A 78 -0.40 8.04 15.19
CA VAL A 78 -0.40 8.38 16.62
C VAL A 78 0.26 9.73 16.89
N ASP A 79 1.42 9.98 16.26
CA ASP A 79 2.18 11.20 16.52
C ASP A 79 1.74 12.37 15.62
N TYR A 80 1.26 12.11 14.41
CA TYR A 80 0.91 13.16 13.44
C TYR A 80 -0.58 13.24 13.07
N GLY A 81 -1.40 12.32 13.57
CA GLY A 81 -2.85 12.39 13.43
C GLY A 81 -3.38 12.07 12.04
N VAL A 82 -2.65 11.30 11.24
CA VAL A 82 -3.11 10.84 9.93
C VAL A 82 -4.38 10.00 10.08
N LYS A 83 -5.37 10.22 9.20
CA LYS A 83 -6.69 9.59 9.24
C LYS A 83 -6.98 8.68 8.05
N LYS A 84 -6.35 8.92 6.89
CA LYS A 84 -6.51 8.10 5.68
C LYS A 84 -5.16 7.70 5.15
N LEU A 85 -4.91 6.39 5.05
CA LEU A 85 -3.65 5.82 4.59
C LEU A 85 -3.92 4.93 3.38
N ILE A 86 -3.33 5.25 2.24
CA ILE A 86 -3.41 4.39 1.06
C ILE A 86 -2.01 3.91 0.69
N ARG A 87 -1.79 2.59 0.82
CA ARG A 87 -0.61 1.94 0.29
C ARG A 87 -0.71 1.85 -1.23
N VAL A 88 0.36 2.22 -1.92
CA VAL A 88 0.55 2.03 -3.36
C VAL A 88 1.82 1.23 -3.60
N GLY A 89 1.68 0.02 -4.10
CA GLY A 89 2.79 -0.91 -4.19
C GLY A 89 2.74 -1.82 -5.41
N THR A 90 3.70 -2.72 -5.50
CA THR A 90 3.71 -3.81 -6.46
C THR A 90 3.39 -5.13 -5.78
N ALA A 91 2.88 -6.09 -6.54
CA ALA A 91 2.56 -7.43 -6.05
C ALA A 91 2.79 -8.45 -7.16
N GLY A 92 3.11 -9.67 -6.77
CA GLY A 92 3.15 -10.82 -7.67
C GLY A 92 1.76 -11.47 -7.79
N SER A 93 1.32 -11.77 -9.02
CA SER A 93 0.05 -12.48 -9.23
C SER A 93 0.11 -13.92 -8.74
N LEU A 94 -0.92 -14.35 -8.02
CA LEU A 94 -1.16 -15.74 -7.63
C LEU A 94 -2.31 -16.39 -8.42
N ASN A 95 -2.98 -15.63 -9.30
CA ASN A 95 -4.21 -16.02 -9.96
C ASN A 95 -4.06 -15.90 -11.48
N GLU A 96 -4.50 -16.92 -12.22
CA GLU A 96 -4.36 -16.99 -13.68
C GLU A 96 -5.12 -15.88 -14.43
N ASP A 97 -6.17 -15.32 -13.81
CA ASP A 97 -6.98 -14.23 -14.39
C ASP A 97 -6.44 -12.84 -14.08
N VAL A 98 -5.30 -12.73 -13.36
CA VAL A 98 -4.73 -11.46 -12.92
C VAL A 98 -3.34 -11.28 -13.53
N HIS A 99 -3.22 -10.33 -14.47
CA HIS A 99 -2.04 -10.18 -15.31
C HIS A 99 -1.17 -8.99 -14.91
N VAL A 100 0.07 -9.00 -15.39
CA VAL A 100 1.02 -7.90 -15.19
C VAL A 100 0.46 -6.58 -15.72
N ARG A 101 0.70 -5.49 -14.99
CA ARG A 101 0.19 -4.12 -15.17
C ARG A 101 -1.29 -3.90 -14.80
N GLU A 102 -2.02 -4.95 -14.42
CA GLU A 102 -3.38 -4.80 -13.89
C GLU A 102 -3.37 -4.36 -12.43
N LEU A 103 -4.47 -3.76 -11.98
CA LEU A 103 -4.63 -3.31 -10.60
C LEU A 103 -5.31 -4.37 -9.74
N VAL A 104 -4.81 -4.52 -8.52
CA VAL A 104 -5.46 -5.25 -7.43
C VAL A 104 -5.75 -4.29 -6.29
N LEU A 105 -7.02 -4.17 -5.93
CA LEU A 105 -7.50 -3.49 -4.73
C LEU A 105 -7.68 -4.57 -3.64
N ALA A 106 -6.86 -4.53 -2.62
CA ALA A 106 -6.90 -5.53 -1.55
C ALA A 106 -8.09 -5.30 -0.62
N GLN A 107 -9.15 -6.07 -0.81
CA GLN A 107 -10.32 -6.05 0.07
C GLN A 107 -9.98 -6.59 1.46
N ALA A 108 -9.16 -7.64 1.52
CA ALA A 108 -8.64 -8.21 2.74
C ALA A 108 -7.23 -8.80 2.50
N ALA A 109 -6.49 -9.01 3.55
CA ALA A 109 -5.16 -9.61 3.48
C ALA A 109 -5.05 -10.81 4.42
N ALA A 110 -4.79 -11.99 3.85
CA ALA A 110 -4.26 -13.11 4.61
C ALA A 110 -2.78 -12.88 4.93
N THR A 111 -2.24 -13.51 5.96
CA THR A 111 -0.82 -13.38 6.27
C THR A 111 -0.23 -14.64 6.90
N ASN A 112 1.04 -14.89 6.64
CA ASN A 112 1.86 -15.87 7.33
C ASN A 112 2.63 -15.27 8.52
N SER A 113 2.48 -13.96 8.77
CA SER A 113 3.11 -13.27 9.89
C SER A 113 2.41 -13.53 11.21
N ASN A 114 3.20 -13.49 12.28
CA ASN A 114 2.65 -13.49 13.64
C ASN A 114 2.36 -12.07 14.18
N ILE A 115 2.49 -11.02 13.36
CA ILE A 115 2.36 -9.63 13.84
C ILE A 115 1.03 -9.36 14.54
N VAL A 116 -0.06 -9.93 14.04
CA VAL A 116 -1.40 -9.82 14.67
C VAL A 116 -1.55 -10.83 15.80
N ARG A 117 -1.06 -12.07 15.61
CA ARG A 117 -1.16 -13.14 16.61
C ARG A 117 -0.36 -12.88 17.87
N ASN A 118 0.67 -12.05 17.81
CA ASN A 118 1.41 -11.63 19.00
C ASN A 118 0.52 -10.85 19.98
N ASP A 119 -0.40 -10.04 19.48
CA ASP A 119 -1.34 -9.27 20.29
C ASP A 119 -2.62 -10.06 20.61
N TRP A 120 -3.07 -10.90 19.66
CA TRP A 120 -4.32 -11.66 19.74
C TRP A 120 -4.08 -13.17 19.49
N PRO A 121 -3.38 -13.90 20.36
CA PRO A 121 -3.00 -15.30 20.13
C PRO A 121 -4.20 -16.27 20.08
N GLN A 122 -5.36 -15.82 20.54
CA GLN A 122 -6.58 -16.65 20.63
C GLN A 122 -7.56 -16.40 19.46
N TYR A 123 -7.28 -15.43 18.59
CA TYR A 123 -8.20 -15.00 17.52
C TYR A 123 -7.47 -14.83 16.19
N ASP A 124 -8.13 -15.21 15.11
CA ASP A 124 -7.75 -14.84 13.76
C ASP A 124 -8.42 -13.50 13.44
N PHE A 125 -7.76 -12.40 13.76
CA PHE A 125 -8.27 -11.05 13.50
C PHE A 125 -8.29 -10.78 11.98
N PRO A 126 -9.44 -10.40 11.37
CA PRO A 126 -9.53 -10.14 9.94
C PRO A 126 -8.86 -8.81 9.58
N GLN A 127 -7.89 -8.86 8.67
CA GLN A 127 -7.25 -7.68 8.09
C GLN A 127 -8.05 -7.25 6.87
N ILE A 128 -8.89 -6.24 7.00
CA ILE A 128 -9.79 -5.74 5.95
C ILE A 128 -9.59 -4.26 5.67
N ALA A 129 -9.79 -3.87 4.40
CA ALA A 129 -9.76 -2.48 3.96
C ALA A 129 -10.98 -1.70 4.49
N SER A 130 -10.84 -0.38 4.60
CA SER A 130 -11.98 0.51 4.77
C SER A 130 -12.84 0.49 3.52
N PHE A 131 -14.11 0.11 3.66
CA PHE A 131 -15.03 -0.05 2.53
C PHE A 131 -15.20 1.24 1.72
N ASP A 132 -15.32 2.39 2.38
CA ASP A 132 -15.44 3.69 1.71
C ASP A 132 -14.26 3.99 0.77
N LEU A 133 -13.02 3.69 1.20
CA LEU A 133 -11.84 3.85 0.34
C LEU A 133 -11.80 2.83 -0.79
N LEU A 134 -12.19 1.59 -0.51
CA LEU A 134 -12.20 0.50 -1.51
C LEU A 134 -13.21 0.80 -2.62
N ASP A 135 -14.44 1.20 -2.26
CA ASP A 135 -15.52 1.51 -3.20
C ASP A 135 -15.13 2.68 -4.11
N LYS A 136 -14.63 3.78 -3.52
CA LYS A 136 -14.13 4.94 -4.27
C LYS A 136 -13.00 4.56 -5.23
N ALA A 137 -11.99 3.81 -4.75
CA ALA A 137 -10.87 3.38 -5.58
C ALA A 137 -11.33 2.51 -6.75
N TYR A 138 -12.29 1.61 -6.54
CA TYR A 138 -12.85 0.78 -7.60
C TYR A 138 -13.52 1.61 -8.68
N HIS A 139 -14.40 2.53 -8.31
CA HIS A 139 -15.09 3.39 -9.28
C HIS A 139 -14.13 4.33 -10.02
N ILE A 140 -13.14 4.89 -9.33
CA ILE A 140 -12.09 5.73 -9.94
C ILE A 140 -11.28 4.93 -10.96
N ALA A 141 -10.80 3.74 -10.60
CA ALA A 141 -10.02 2.88 -11.50
C ALA A 141 -10.83 2.49 -12.74
N LYS A 142 -12.11 2.13 -12.58
CA LYS A 142 -13.02 1.82 -13.69
C LYS A 142 -13.26 3.02 -14.61
N ASN A 143 -13.44 4.21 -14.06
CA ASN A 143 -13.63 5.45 -14.84
C ASN A 143 -12.37 5.84 -15.63
N LEU A 144 -11.18 5.45 -15.14
CA LEU A 144 -9.91 5.61 -15.84
C LEU A 144 -9.64 4.50 -16.86
N GLY A 145 -10.55 3.53 -17.02
CA GLY A 145 -10.44 2.44 -18.01
C GLY A 145 -9.48 1.32 -17.61
N MET A 146 -9.12 1.23 -16.32
CA MET A 146 -8.14 0.24 -15.85
C MET A 146 -8.77 -1.12 -15.61
N THR A 147 -8.09 -2.19 -16.01
CA THR A 147 -8.41 -3.54 -15.57
C THR A 147 -8.12 -3.66 -14.09
N THR A 148 -9.15 -3.93 -13.30
CA THR A 148 -9.09 -3.84 -11.85
C THR A 148 -9.75 -5.05 -11.20
N HIS A 149 -9.05 -5.70 -10.31
CA HIS A 149 -9.49 -6.82 -9.52
C HIS A 149 -9.68 -6.39 -8.06
N VAL A 150 -10.77 -6.82 -7.45
CA VAL A 150 -11.02 -6.67 -6.01
C VAL A 150 -10.99 -8.04 -5.37
N GLY A 151 -10.26 -8.21 -4.28
CA GLY A 151 -10.20 -9.50 -3.59
C GLY A 151 -9.15 -9.58 -2.51
N ASN A 152 -8.97 -10.80 -2.01
CA ASN A 152 -7.97 -11.09 -1.00
C ASN A 152 -6.56 -11.09 -1.60
N VAL A 153 -5.60 -10.64 -0.80
CA VAL A 153 -4.16 -10.76 -1.09
C VAL A 153 -3.47 -11.55 0.03
N LEU A 154 -2.25 -11.98 -0.21
CA LEU A 154 -1.37 -12.55 0.80
C LEU A 154 -0.29 -11.52 1.15
N SER A 155 -0.21 -11.10 2.41
CA SER A 155 0.94 -10.37 2.95
C SER A 155 1.92 -11.38 3.55
N SER A 156 3.10 -11.52 2.96
CA SER A 156 4.12 -12.47 3.36
C SER A 156 5.31 -11.80 4.05
N ASP A 157 5.82 -12.40 5.14
CA ASP A 157 7.08 -11.98 5.78
C ASP A 157 8.32 -12.38 4.97
N VAL A 158 8.17 -13.34 4.05
CA VAL A 158 9.31 -13.94 3.33
C VAL A 158 9.10 -13.82 1.83
N PHE A 159 10.01 -13.08 1.17
CA PHE A 159 10.01 -12.93 -0.29
C PHE A 159 10.52 -14.21 -0.98
N TYR A 160 11.67 -14.72 -0.59
CA TYR A 160 12.25 -15.97 -1.11
C TYR A 160 11.77 -17.16 -0.24
N SER A 161 10.54 -17.58 -0.47
CA SER A 161 9.88 -18.59 0.36
C SER A 161 10.16 -20.02 -0.13
N ASN A 162 10.48 -20.93 0.80
CA ASN A 162 10.50 -22.36 0.53
C ASN A 162 9.08 -22.96 0.36
N TYR A 163 8.03 -22.15 0.58
CA TYR A 163 6.62 -22.53 0.46
C TYR A 163 5.95 -21.92 -0.76
N PHE A 164 6.73 -21.61 -1.79
CA PHE A 164 6.26 -20.98 -3.03
C PHE A 164 5.05 -21.70 -3.64
N GLU A 165 5.09 -23.03 -3.75
CA GLU A 165 3.99 -23.82 -4.29
C GLU A 165 2.69 -23.68 -3.48
N LYS A 166 2.78 -23.53 -2.15
CA LYS A 166 1.61 -23.28 -1.29
C LYS A 166 1.01 -21.89 -1.49
N ASN A 167 1.82 -20.91 -1.81
CA ASN A 167 1.31 -19.57 -2.14
C ASN A 167 0.50 -19.61 -3.45
N ILE A 168 0.97 -20.36 -4.45
CA ILE A 168 0.23 -20.59 -5.70
C ILE A 168 -1.10 -21.31 -5.44
N GLU A 169 -1.11 -22.26 -4.51
CA GLU A 169 -2.36 -22.97 -4.13
C GLU A 169 -3.42 -21.99 -3.57
N LEU A 170 -3.02 -20.97 -2.81
CA LEU A 170 -3.94 -19.91 -2.35
C LEU A 170 -4.59 -19.16 -3.52
N GLY A 171 -3.91 -19.01 -4.64
CA GLY A 171 -4.47 -18.42 -5.86
C GLY A 171 -5.67 -19.21 -6.39
N LYS A 172 -5.65 -20.53 -6.31
CA LYS A 172 -6.79 -21.41 -6.65
C LYS A 172 -8.00 -21.22 -5.72
N TRP A 173 -7.78 -20.67 -4.52
CA TRP A 173 -8.84 -20.31 -3.57
C TRP A 173 -9.31 -18.87 -3.73
N GLY A 174 -8.83 -18.17 -4.76
CA GLY A 174 -9.26 -16.83 -5.12
C GLY A 174 -8.40 -15.70 -4.57
N VAL A 175 -7.28 -15.99 -3.90
CA VAL A 175 -6.29 -14.96 -3.52
C VAL A 175 -5.66 -14.40 -4.80
N LYS A 176 -5.67 -13.08 -4.96
CA LYS A 176 -5.30 -12.41 -6.22
C LYS A 176 -3.80 -12.26 -6.38
N ALA A 177 -3.12 -11.85 -5.31
CA ALA A 177 -1.71 -11.50 -5.37
C ALA A 177 -1.01 -11.70 -4.03
N VAL A 178 0.32 -11.71 -4.06
CA VAL A 178 1.19 -11.69 -2.88
C VAL A 178 1.97 -10.36 -2.83
N GLU A 179 2.02 -9.78 -1.64
CA GLU A 179 2.77 -8.58 -1.29
C GLU A 179 3.27 -8.71 0.17
N MET A 180 3.73 -7.65 0.83
CA MET A 180 4.41 -7.80 2.11
C MET A 180 3.93 -6.83 3.22
N GLU A 181 2.84 -6.03 3.04
CA GLU A 181 2.52 -4.92 3.95
C GLU A 181 1.04 -4.74 4.32
N ALA A 182 0.12 -5.11 3.43
CA ALA A 182 -1.31 -4.77 3.56
C ALA A 182 -1.93 -5.26 4.88
N ALA A 183 -1.59 -6.47 5.32
CA ALA A 183 -2.13 -7.04 6.57
C ALA A 183 -1.76 -6.18 7.79
N ALA A 184 -0.51 -5.73 7.87
CA ALA A 184 -0.06 -4.87 8.97
C ALA A 184 -0.73 -3.49 8.93
N LEU A 185 -0.86 -2.90 7.74
CA LEU A 185 -1.55 -1.62 7.56
C LEU A 185 -3.01 -1.69 8.02
N TYR A 186 -3.74 -2.73 7.61
CA TYR A 186 -5.14 -2.91 7.98
C TYR A 186 -5.32 -3.18 9.48
N TYR A 187 -4.40 -3.96 10.05
CA TYR A 187 -4.41 -4.21 11.49
C TYR A 187 -4.22 -2.91 12.30
N LEU A 188 -3.24 -2.09 11.95
CA LEU A 188 -3.00 -0.80 12.60
C LEU A 188 -4.16 0.18 12.39
N ALA A 189 -4.73 0.23 11.19
CA ALA A 189 -5.87 1.08 10.90
C ALA A 189 -7.07 0.72 11.79
N ALA A 190 -7.37 -0.57 11.93
CA ALA A 190 -8.42 -1.05 12.83
C ALA A 190 -8.13 -0.70 14.30
N GLN A 191 -6.89 -0.92 14.76
CA GLN A 191 -6.47 -0.62 16.14
C GLN A 191 -6.64 0.86 16.50
N HIS A 192 -6.41 1.75 15.54
CA HIS A 192 -6.42 3.20 15.77
C HIS A 192 -7.65 3.91 15.19
N HIS A 193 -8.64 3.17 14.66
CA HIS A 193 -9.89 3.71 14.10
C HIS A 193 -9.64 4.75 12.99
N VAL A 194 -8.76 4.41 12.05
CA VAL A 194 -8.45 5.21 10.85
C VAL A 194 -8.71 4.40 9.59
N ASP A 195 -8.82 5.08 8.44
CA ASP A 195 -9.11 4.43 7.18
C ASP A 195 -7.83 3.96 6.47
N ALA A 196 -7.86 2.74 5.92
CA ALA A 196 -6.75 2.21 5.14
C ALA A 196 -7.21 1.41 3.92
N LEU A 197 -6.41 1.50 2.85
CA LEU A 197 -6.54 0.70 1.63
C LEU A 197 -5.16 0.37 1.08
N ALA A 198 -4.99 -0.79 0.46
CA ALA A 198 -3.82 -1.14 -0.34
C ALA A 198 -4.24 -1.34 -1.80
N ILE A 199 -3.56 -0.60 -2.68
CA ILE A 199 -3.70 -0.63 -4.13
C ILE A 199 -2.37 -1.12 -4.70
N MET A 200 -2.39 -2.20 -5.48
CA MET A 200 -1.19 -2.76 -6.08
C MET A 200 -1.31 -2.80 -7.60
N THR A 201 -0.20 -2.57 -8.28
CA THR A 201 -0.02 -2.98 -9.68
C THR A 201 0.71 -4.32 -9.69
N ILE A 202 0.24 -5.24 -10.48
CA ILE A 202 0.93 -6.52 -10.68
C ILE A 202 2.22 -6.29 -11.45
N SER A 203 3.34 -6.67 -10.87
CA SER A 203 4.68 -6.48 -11.43
C SER A 203 5.27 -7.75 -12.03
N ASP A 204 4.82 -8.90 -11.56
CA ASP A 204 5.27 -10.23 -11.96
C ASP A 204 4.17 -11.25 -11.70
N SER A 205 4.27 -12.42 -12.33
CA SER A 205 3.31 -13.49 -12.13
C SER A 205 4.00 -14.76 -11.63
N LEU A 206 3.50 -15.32 -10.52
CA LEU A 206 3.97 -16.58 -9.99
C LEU A 206 3.35 -17.78 -10.71
N VAL A 207 2.28 -17.54 -11.48
CA VAL A 207 1.55 -18.57 -12.23
C VAL A 207 1.83 -18.52 -13.74
N ASN A 208 2.23 -17.35 -14.26
CA ASN A 208 2.59 -17.12 -15.66
C ASN A 208 4.05 -16.62 -15.74
N PRO A 209 5.05 -17.49 -15.77
CA PRO A 209 6.47 -17.09 -15.61
C PRO A 209 7.02 -16.15 -16.71
N ASP A 210 6.33 -16.04 -17.84
CA ASP A 210 6.72 -15.15 -18.95
C ASP A 210 6.24 -13.70 -18.72
N GLU A 211 5.45 -13.45 -17.69
CA GLU A 211 4.94 -12.13 -17.32
C GLU A 211 5.78 -11.52 -16.19
N ASP A 212 6.64 -10.56 -16.51
CA ASP A 212 7.48 -9.82 -15.54
C ASP A 212 7.68 -8.36 -15.99
N THR A 213 8.18 -7.53 -15.07
CA THR A 213 8.54 -6.13 -15.31
C THR A 213 9.93 -5.82 -14.79
N THR A 214 10.60 -4.83 -15.41
CA THR A 214 11.92 -4.38 -14.96
C THR A 214 11.86 -3.60 -13.65
N ALA A 215 12.99 -3.48 -12.95
CA ALA A 215 13.08 -2.66 -11.74
C ALA A 215 12.76 -1.17 -12.01
N GLU A 216 13.16 -0.64 -13.16
CA GLU A 216 12.88 0.72 -13.58
C GLU A 216 11.38 0.94 -13.82
N GLU A 217 10.72 -0.02 -14.48
CA GLU A 217 9.27 -0.02 -14.70
C GLU A 217 8.51 -0.02 -13.37
N ARG A 218 8.92 -0.86 -12.41
CA ARG A 218 8.33 -0.91 -11.06
C ARG A 218 8.45 0.41 -10.29
N GLN A 219 9.51 1.17 -10.52
CA GLN A 219 9.76 2.44 -9.82
C GLN A 219 8.97 3.60 -10.43
N ASN A 220 8.95 3.73 -11.75
CA ASN A 220 8.60 4.97 -12.44
C ASN A 220 7.34 4.90 -13.32
N THR A 221 6.87 3.70 -13.72
CA THR A 221 5.85 3.61 -14.77
C THR A 221 4.45 3.25 -14.28
N PHE A 222 4.28 2.81 -13.04
CA PHE A 222 2.97 2.49 -12.48
C PHE A 222 2.21 3.73 -12.00
N THR A 223 2.19 4.76 -12.86
CA THR A 223 1.57 6.07 -12.54
C THR A 223 0.05 5.98 -12.35
N ASP A 224 -0.59 5.01 -12.99
CA ASP A 224 -2.03 4.83 -12.90
C ASP A 224 -2.49 4.44 -11.49
N MET A 225 -1.78 3.51 -10.85
CA MET A 225 -1.98 3.18 -9.45
C MET A 225 -1.84 4.41 -8.54
N MET A 226 -0.81 5.24 -8.79
CA MET A 226 -0.57 6.46 -8.02
C MET A 226 -1.72 7.46 -8.18
N LYS A 227 -2.24 7.63 -9.41
CA LYS A 227 -3.42 8.46 -9.69
C LYS A 227 -4.66 7.94 -8.97
N VAL A 228 -4.95 6.64 -9.06
CA VAL A 228 -6.09 6.03 -8.34
C VAL A 228 -5.96 6.30 -6.83
N GLY A 229 -4.78 6.13 -6.26
CA GLY A 229 -4.54 6.41 -4.85
C GLY A 229 -4.78 7.87 -4.48
N LEU A 230 -4.22 8.82 -5.25
CA LEU A 230 -4.38 10.27 -5.01
C LEU A 230 -5.85 10.71 -5.18
N GLU A 231 -6.52 10.29 -6.25
CA GLU A 231 -7.94 10.59 -6.47
C GLU A 231 -8.81 10.02 -5.34
N THR A 232 -8.51 8.80 -4.87
CA THR A 232 -9.24 8.18 -3.77
C THR A 232 -9.08 8.96 -2.46
N LEU A 233 -7.86 9.45 -2.16
CA LEU A 233 -7.60 10.25 -0.96
C LEU A 233 -8.42 11.55 -0.92
N ILE A 234 -8.68 12.17 -2.07
CA ILE A 234 -9.39 13.45 -2.17
C ILE A 234 -10.89 13.32 -2.48
N ALA A 235 -11.36 12.12 -2.85
CA ALA A 235 -12.77 11.86 -3.12
C ALA A 235 -13.65 12.13 -1.88
N LYS A 236 -14.82 12.78 -2.12
CA LYS A 236 -15.81 13.12 -1.08
C LYS A 236 -16.66 11.92 -0.70
#